data_ad6d26ba67cdf662945f89743be59cfa
#
_entry.id   ad6d26ba67cdf662945f89743be59cfa
#
_cell.length_a   1.000
_cell.length_b   1.000
_cell.length_c   1.000
_cell.angle_alpha   90.00
_cell.angle_beta   90.00
_cell.angle_gamma   90.00
#
_symmetry.space_group_name_H-M   'P 1'
#
loop_
_entity.id
_entity.type
_entity.pdbx_description
1 polymer ?
#
loop_
_entity_poly.entity_id
_entity_poly.type
_entity_poly.pdbx_seq_one_letter_code
_entity_poly.pdbx_strand_id
1 'polypeptide(L)'
;KVISPLVDILENSLITPNQISFLGLIIAFLAGFSFYTGESGYVAGVVLIAVSGILDLLDGELARRRGEDSNKGDLIDHVFDRYADIVIIGGLAAGVGQYLIGFIAVTGVLMTSYVGTQIQAVGFSRDYTGLIVRADRFVLIILAVLIDISIKVTIGPFDAITWLLILVAVGGHMTAIQRFGKAWREMEN
;
A
#
# COMPACT_ATOMS: atom_id res chain seq x y z
N LYS A 1 10.54 -4.30 -16.95
CA LYS A 1 11.25 -5.46 -17.58
C LYS A 1 10.98 -6.80 -16.87
N VAL A 2 10.89 -6.84 -15.52
CA VAL A 2 10.70 -8.09 -14.76
C VAL A 2 9.31 -8.70 -15.00
N ILE A 3 8.27 -7.90 -15.07
CA ILE A 3 6.87 -8.37 -15.27
C ILE A 3 6.48 -8.51 -16.74
N SER A 4 7.31 -8.03 -17.68
CA SER A 4 7.00 -8.05 -19.12
C SER A 4 6.58 -9.44 -19.64
N PRO A 5 7.26 -10.56 -19.30
CA PRO A 5 6.85 -11.88 -19.79
C PRO A 5 5.46 -12.31 -19.31
N LEU A 6 5.07 -11.90 -18.09
CA LEU A 6 3.73 -12.20 -17.56
C LEU A 6 2.66 -11.37 -18.28
N VAL A 7 2.97 -10.11 -18.57
CA VAL A 7 2.07 -9.23 -19.34
C VAL A 7 1.90 -9.75 -20.77
N ASP A 8 2.98 -10.22 -21.44
CA ASP A 8 2.93 -10.77 -22.79
C ASP A 8 1.97 -11.98 -22.89
N ILE A 9 1.93 -12.80 -21.83
CA ILE A 9 0.99 -13.93 -21.74
C ILE A 9 -0.44 -13.42 -21.55
N LEU A 10 -0.62 -12.44 -20.67
CA LEU A 10 -1.94 -11.91 -20.30
C LEU A 10 -2.53 -11.02 -21.40
N GLU A 11 -1.71 -10.35 -22.21
CA GLU A 11 -2.14 -9.40 -23.24
C GLU A 11 -3.12 -10.05 -24.25
N ASN A 12 -2.89 -11.31 -24.59
CA ASN A 12 -3.73 -12.10 -25.50
C ASN A 12 -4.79 -12.96 -24.77
N SER A 13 -4.93 -12.82 -23.46
CA SER A 13 -5.90 -13.58 -22.67
C SER A 13 -7.25 -12.85 -22.58
N LEU A 14 -8.28 -13.53 -22.07
CA LEU A 14 -9.60 -12.95 -21.76
C LEU A 14 -9.64 -12.27 -20.38
N ILE A 15 -8.54 -12.32 -19.61
CA ILE A 15 -8.46 -11.73 -18.28
C ILE A 15 -8.35 -10.21 -18.42
N THR A 16 -9.26 -9.49 -17.77
CA THR A 16 -9.26 -8.01 -17.79
C THR A 16 -8.36 -7.44 -16.67
N PRO A 17 -7.81 -6.22 -16.85
CA PRO A 17 -7.05 -5.54 -15.78
C PRO A 17 -7.83 -5.48 -14.47
N ASN A 18 -9.12 -5.11 -14.50
CA ASN A 18 -9.96 -5.03 -13.30
C ASN A 18 -10.11 -6.37 -12.56
N GLN A 19 -10.07 -7.51 -13.26
CA GLN A 19 -10.09 -8.83 -12.63
C GLN A 19 -8.78 -9.10 -11.88
N ILE A 20 -7.66 -8.63 -12.41
CA ILE A 20 -6.34 -8.73 -11.74
C ILE A 20 -6.32 -7.84 -10.50
N SER A 21 -6.80 -6.60 -10.59
CA SER A 21 -6.95 -5.71 -9.43
C SER A 21 -7.81 -6.33 -8.34
N PHE A 22 -8.95 -6.94 -8.71
CA PHE A 22 -9.82 -7.62 -7.75
C PHE A 22 -9.14 -8.82 -7.09
N LEU A 23 -8.40 -9.62 -7.85
CA LEU A 23 -7.60 -10.72 -7.29
C LEU A 23 -6.53 -10.19 -6.35
N GLY A 24 -5.84 -9.10 -6.72
CA GLY A 24 -4.86 -8.41 -5.88
C GLY A 24 -5.45 -7.96 -4.54
N LEU A 25 -6.68 -7.45 -4.54
CA LEU A 25 -7.40 -7.09 -3.32
C LEU A 25 -7.70 -8.31 -2.44
N ILE A 26 -8.19 -9.42 -3.02
CA ILE A 26 -8.42 -10.67 -2.27
C ILE A 26 -7.12 -11.14 -1.60
N ILE A 27 -6.02 -11.14 -2.34
CA ILE A 27 -4.70 -11.53 -1.82
C ILE A 27 -4.24 -10.59 -0.71
N ALA A 28 -4.51 -9.28 -0.82
CA ALA A 28 -4.22 -8.32 0.25
C ALA A 28 -5.02 -8.60 1.53
N PHE A 29 -6.29 -9.00 1.40
CA PHE A 29 -7.10 -9.43 2.56
C PHE A 29 -6.53 -10.68 3.22
N LEU A 30 -6.12 -11.67 2.42
CA LEU A 30 -5.46 -12.87 2.95
C LEU A 30 -4.12 -12.54 3.62
N ALA A 31 -3.35 -11.58 3.08
CA ALA A 31 -2.12 -11.11 3.71
C ALA A 31 -2.40 -10.45 5.06
N GLY A 32 -3.37 -9.54 5.13
CA GLY A 32 -3.77 -8.90 6.38
C GLY A 32 -4.26 -9.90 7.42
N PHE A 33 -5.07 -10.88 7.02
CA PHE A 33 -5.49 -11.97 7.90
C PHE A 33 -4.30 -12.82 8.39
N SER A 34 -3.35 -13.14 7.50
CA SER A 34 -2.14 -13.87 7.89
C SER A 34 -1.32 -13.08 8.92
N PHE A 35 -1.11 -11.79 8.72
CA PHE A 35 -0.42 -10.94 9.70
C PHE A 35 -1.16 -10.85 11.03
N TYR A 36 -2.50 -10.81 11.01
CA TYR A 36 -3.32 -10.82 12.22
C TYR A 36 -3.04 -12.05 13.11
N THR A 37 -2.70 -13.20 12.54
CA THR A 37 -2.36 -14.41 13.33
C THR A 37 -0.99 -14.35 14.01
N GLY A 38 -0.27 -13.22 13.89
CA GLY A 38 1.04 -13.01 14.49
C GLY A 38 2.15 -13.83 13.83
N GLU A 39 3.14 -14.26 14.63
CA GLU A 39 4.33 -14.98 14.12
C GLU A 39 3.98 -16.20 13.24
N SER A 40 2.90 -16.92 13.53
CA SER A 40 2.50 -18.10 12.74
C SER A 40 2.11 -17.76 11.30
N GLY A 41 1.66 -16.54 11.04
CA GLY A 41 1.22 -16.08 9.73
C GLY A 41 2.23 -15.20 8.99
N TYR A 42 3.35 -14.81 9.60
CA TYR A 42 4.28 -13.83 9.02
C TYR A 42 4.84 -14.26 7.66
N VAL A 43 5.27 -15.51 7.54
CA VAL A 43 5.82 -16.02 6.27
C VAL A 43 4.77 -16.00 5.16
N ALA A 44 3.55 -16.47 5.47
CA ALA A 44 2.44 -16.43 4.52
C ALA A 44 2.07 -14.98 4.15
N GLY A 45 2.00 -14.08 5.14
CA GLY A 45 1.73 -12.67 4.94
C GLY A 45 2.75 -11.99 4.02
N VAL A 46 4.05 -12.27 4.20
CA VAL A 46 5.12 -11.73 3.33
C VAL A 46 4.97 -12.22 1.88
N VAL A 47 4.69 -13.51 1.68
CA VAL A 47 4.47 -14.04 0.32
C VAL A 47 3.24 -13.41 -0.31
N LEU A 48 2.14 -13.32 0.43
CA LEU A 48 0.89 -12.78 -0.08
C LEU A 48 0.99 -11.29 -0.40
N ILE A 49 1.67 -10.47 0.42
CA ILE A 49 1.86 -9.04 0.10
C ILE A 49 2.74 -8.86 -1.15
N ALA A 50 3.77 -9.71 -1.33
CA ALA A 50 4.59 -9.68 -2.54
C ALA A 50 3.77 -10.04 -3.79
N VAL A 51 2.93 -11.07 -3.71
CA VAL A 51 2.01 -11.44 -4.81
C VAL A 51 1.01 -10.32 -5.09
N SER A 52 0.38 -9.72 -4.06
CA SER A 52 -0.53 -8.60 -4.23
C SER A 52 0.13 -7.41 -4.94
N GLY A 53 1.37 -7.06 -4.56
CA GLY A 53 2.14 -6.00 -5.22
C GLY A 53 2.50 -6.31 -6.68
N ILE A 54 2.78 -7.58 -7.02
CA ILE A 54 3.01 -8.01 -8.41
C ILE A 54 1.72 -7.88 -9.22
N LEU A 55 0.58 -8.29 -8.68
CA LEU A 55 -0.72 -8.19 -9.36
C LEU A 55 -1.08 -6.73 -9.67
N ASP A 56 -0.84 -5.83 -8.73
CA ASP A 56 -1.02 -4.39 -8.89
C ASP A 56 -0.15 -3.79 -10.03
N LEU A 57 1.09 -4.25 -10.16
CA LEU A 57 1.93 -3.84 -11.28
C LEU A 57 1.46 -4.44 -12.63
N LEU A 58 0.89 -5.66 -12.59
CA LEU A 58 0.43 -6.37 -13.78
C LEU A 58 -0.83 -5.75 -14.37
N ASP A 59 -1.82 -5.37 -13.53
CA ASP A 59 -3.08 -4.79 -14.01
C ASP A 59 -2.84 -3.43 -14.68
N GLY A 60 -2.05 -2.55 -14.05
CA GLY A 60 -1.70 -1.26 -14.64
C GLY A 60 -0.90 -1.37 -15.93
N GLU A 61 0.06 -2.30 -16.02
CA GLU A 61 0.82 -2.50 -17.27
C GLU A 61 -0.04 -3.13 -18.37
N LEU A 62 -0.93 -4.07 -18.01
CA LEU A 62 -1.84 -4.71 -18.95
C LEU A 62 -2.85 -3.69 -19.50
N ALA A 63 -3.42 -2.82 -18.65
CA ALA A 63 -4.31 -1.75 -19.07
C ALA A 63 -3.63 -0.81 -20.09
N ARG A 64 -2.41 -0.36 -19.79
CA ARG A 64 -1.63 0.50 -20.70
C ARG A 64 -1.37 -0.17 -22.06
N ARG A 65 -0.95 -1.42 -22.07
CA ARG A 65 -0.65 -2.13 -23.32
C ARG A 65 -1.87 -2.38 -24.20
N ARG A 66 -3.02 -2.62 -23.58
CA ARG A 66 -4.29 -2.82 -24.31
C ARG A 66 -4.98 -1.51 -24.69
N GLY A 67 -4.52 -0.36 -24.19
CA GLY A 67 -5.21 0.92 -24.35
C GLY A 67 -6.58 0.91 -23.63
N GLU A 68 -6.71 0.15 -22.55
CA GLU A 68 -7.91 0.05 -21.70
C GLU A 68 -7.88 0.98 -20.50
N ASP A 69 -6.94 1.95 -20.48
CA ASP A 69 -6.89 2.98 -19.44
C ASP A 69 -8.23 3.74 -19.38
N SER A 70 -8.84 3.78 -18.22
CA SER A 70 -10.15 4.40 -18.03
C SER A 70 -10.33 4.98 -16.64
N ASN A 71 -11.13 6.03 -16.53
CA ASN A 71 -11.50 6.62 -15.24
C ASN A 71 -12.14 5.59 -14.29
N LYS A 72 -12.80 4.56 -14.83
CA LYS A 72 -13.37 3.48 -14.02
C LYS A 72 -12.28 2.58 -13.46
N GLY A 73 -11.26 2.25 -14.24
CA GLY A 73 -10.11 1.48 -13.80
C GLY A 73 -9.33 2.23 -12.72
N ASP A 74 -9.05 3.51 -12.94
CA ASP A 74 -8.37 4.40 -11.97
C ASP A 74 -9.14 4.48 -10.64
N LEU A 75 -10.48 4.59 -10.69
CA LEU A 75 -11.32 4.58 -9.49
C LEU A 75 -11.22 3.26 -8.73
N ILE A 76 -11.30 2.13 -9.45
CA ILE A 76 -11.20 0.79 -8.85
C ILE A 76 -9.84 0.62 -8.17
N ASP A 77 -8.76 0.92 -8.86
CA ASP A 77 -7.40 0.83 -8.36
C ASP A 77 -7.22 1.66 -7.07
N HIS A 78 -7.62 2.92 -7.11
CA HIS A 78 -7.50 3.82 -5.97
C HIS A 78 -8.29 3.37 -4.74
N VAL A 79 -9.49 2.81 -4.94
CA VAL A 79 -10.32 2.30 -3.84
C VAL A 79 -9.75 1.01 -3.29
N PHE A 80 -9.36 0.08 -4.16
CA PHE A 80 -8.79 -1.21 -3.76
C PHE A 80 -7.49 -1.05 -3.00
N ASP A 81 -6.65 -0.12 -3.42
CA ASP A 81 -5.44 0.28 -2.72
C ASP A 81 -5.69 0.67 -1.28
N ARG A 82 -6.73 1.46 -1.04
CA ARG A 82 -7.04 1.90 0.34
C ARG A 82 -7.51 0.75 1.21
N TYR A 83 -8.35 -0.12 0.69
CA TYR A 83 -8.75 -1.32 1.43
C TYR A 83 -7.57 -2.25 1.69
N ALA A 84 -6.68 -2.46 0.71
CA ALA A 84 -5.46 -3.23 0.90
C ALA A 84 -4.56 -2.64 2.00
N ASP A 85 -4.31 -1.32 1.96
CA ASP A 85 -3.54 -0.63 3.00
C ASP A 85 -4.16 -0.83 4.41
N ILE A 86 -5.48 -0.67 4.53
CA ILE A 86 -6.20 -0.84 5.81
C ILE A 86 -6.02 -2.24 6.37
N VAL A 87 -6.26 -3.27 5.54
CA VAL A 87 -6.25 -4.67 6.03
C VAL A 87 -4.84 -5.17 6.31
N ILE A 88 -3.84 -4.77 5.53
CA ILE A 88 -2.45 -5.17 5.73
C ILE A 88 -1.88 -4.50 6.99
N ILE A 89 -1.98 -3.18 7.11
CA ILE A 89 -1.46 -2.43 8.28
C ILE A 89 -2.25 -2.79 9.53
N GLY A 90 -3.58 -2.90 9.42
CA GLY A 90 -4.44 -3.31 10.52
C GLY A 90 -4.15 -4.72 11.01
N GLY A 91 -3.92 -5.66 10.08
CA GLY A 91 -3.53 -7.03 10.40
C GLY A 91 -2.19 -7.10 11.13
N LEU A 92 -1.17 -6.39 10.63
CA LEU A 92 0.14 -6.29 11.30
C LEU A 92 0.01 -5.72 12.71
N ALA A 93 -0.70 -4.59 12.86
CA ALA A 93 -0.89 -3.94 14.14
C ALA A 93 -1.62 -4.81 15.15
N ALA A 94 -2.63 -5.55 14.70
CA ALA A 94 -3.36 -6.49 15.53
C ALA A 94 -2.50 -7.69 15.91
N GLY A 95 -1.69 -8.22 14.98
CA GLY A 95 -0.80 -9.35 15.21
C GLY A 95 0.29 -9.08 16.26
N VAL A 96 0.79 -7.83 16.34
CA VAL A 96 1.74 -7.40 17.39
C VAL A 96 1.06 -6.71 18.58
N GLY A 97 -0.28 -6.63 18.62
CA GLY A 97 -1.04 -6.02 19.73
C GLY A 97 -0.94 -4.49 19.82
N GLN A 98 -0.49 -3.80 18.77
CA GLN A 98 -0.25 -2.35 18.77
C GLN A 98 -1.39 -1.58 18.07
N TYR A 99 -2.62 -1.73 18.55
CA TYR A 99 -3.82 -1.19 17.90
C TYR A 99 -3.82 0.34 17.73
N LEU A 100 -3.36 1.09 18.74
CA LEU A 100 -3.32 2.56 18.66
C LEU A 100 -2.31 3.03 17.62
N ILE A 101 -1.12 2.43 17.60
CA ILE A 101 -0.08 2.76 16.62
C ILE A 101 -0.57 2.40 15.22
N GLY A 102 -1.20 1.23 15.07
CA GLY A 102 -1.82 0.80 13.81
C GLY A 102 -2.92 1.75 13.32
N PHE A 103 -3.79 2.21 14.21
CA PHE A 103 -4.81 3.19 13.88
C PHE A 103 -4.19 4.50 13.35
N ILE A 104 -3.16 5.02 14.02
CA ILE A 104 -2.45 6.24 13.57
C ILE A 104 -1.74 5.98 12.24
N ALA A 105 -1.15 4.79 12.03
CA ALA A 105 -0.50 4.43 10.76
C ALA A 105 -1.51 4.36 9.60
N VAL A 106 -2.65 3.67 9.78
CA VAL A 106 -3.71 3.59 8.78
C VAL A 106 -4.25 4.98 8.45
N THR A 107 -4.58 5.79 9.45
CA THR A 107 -5.10 7.15 9.22
C THR A 107 -4.08 8.04 8.52
N GLY A 108 -2.80 7.95 8.83
CA GLY A 108 -1.73 8.67 8.14
C GLY A 108 -1.64 8.32 6.65
N VAL A 109 -1.71 7.03 6.32
CA VAL A 109 -1.72 6.55 4.93
C VAL A 109 -2.97 7.02 4.18
N LEU A 110 -4.15 6.92 4.80
CA LEU A 110 -5.39 7.37 4.19
C LEU A 110 -5.41 8.88 3.99
N MET A 111 -4.92 9.67 4.96
CA MET A 111 -4.82 11.12 4.84
C MET A 111 -3.85 11.56 3.74
N THR A 112 -2.73 10.87 3.56
CA THR A 112 -1.81 11.12 2.45
C THR A 112 -2.52 10.98 1.10
N SER A 113 -3.34 9.94 0.93
CA SER A 113 -4.12 9.72 -0.28
C SER A 113 -5.25 10.73 -0.43
N TYR A 114 -6.01 10.95 0.65
CA TYR A 114 -7.13 11.88 0.67
C TYR A 114 -6.70 13.29 0.26
N VAL A 115 -5.63 13.82 0.88
CA VAL A 115 -5.13 15.16 0.54
C VAL A 115 -4.71 15.23 -0.92
N GLY A 116 -4.02 14.20 -1.46
CA GLY A 116 -3.65 14.17 -2.88
C GLY A 116 -4.87 14.21 -3.82
N THR A 117 -5.91 13.45 -3.50
CA THR A 117 -7.16 13.44 -4.28
C THR A 117 -7.95 14.74 -4.12
N GLN A 118 -7.95 15.32 -2.91
CA GLN A 118 -8.65 16.58 -2.64
C GLN A 118 -8.00 17.76 -3.38
N ILE A 119 -6.67 17.81 -3.46
CA ILE A 119 -5.93 18.79 -4.27
C ILE A 119 -6.37 18.71 -5.74
N GLN A 120 -6.50 17.49 -6.28
CA GLN A 120 -6.98 17.28 -7.64
C GLN A 120 -8.45 17.71 -7.81
N ALA A 121 -9.30 17.44 -6.82
CA ALA A 121 -10.72 17.82 -6.87
C ALA A 121 -10.95 19.33 -6.88
N VAL A 122 -10.04 20.13 -6.32
CA VAL A 122 -10.10 21.60 -6.38
C VAL A 122 -9.36 22.20 -7.58
N GLY A 123 -8.95 21.37 -8.55
CA GLY A 123 -8.45 21.81 -9.85
C GLY A 123 -6.93 21.90 -9.98
N PHE A 124 -6.17 21.44 -9.00
CA PHE A 124 -4.70 21.40 -9.07
C PHE A 124 -4.20 20.02 -9.49
N SER A 125 -2.94 19.95 -9.94
CA SER A 125 -2.31 18.66 -10.26
C SER A 125 -2.09 17.83 -9.00
N ARG A 126 -2.38 16.52 -9.10
CA ARG A 126 -2.15 15.59 -7.98
C ARG A 126 -0.67 15.51 -7.65
N ASP A 127 -0.33 15.74 -6.39
CA ASP A 127 1.03 15.57 -5.89
C ASP A 127 1.25 14.12 -5.44
N TYR A 128 2.20 13.44 -6.09
CA TYR A 128 2.60 12.06 -5.76
C TYR A 128 3.85 12.02 -4.87
N THR A 129 4.45 13.17 -4.54
CA THR A 129 5.62 13.23 -3.68
C THR A 129 5.27 12.85 -2.25
N GLY A 130 6.20 12.21 -1.55
CA GLY A 130 6.00 11.84 -0.15
C GLY A 130 7.21 11.10 0.40
N LEU A 131 7.30 11.03 1.74
CA LEU A 131 8.40 10.36 2.44
C LEU A 131 8.33 8.84 2.27
N ILE A 132 7.13 8.28 2.19
CA ILE A 132 6.90 6.84 2.01
C ILE A 132 5.74 6.67 1.03
N VAL A 133 6.06 6.24 -0.18
CA VAL A 133 5.04 5.87 -1.18
C VAL A 133 4.59 4.40 -0.98
N ARG A 134 3.53 3.96 -1.69
CA ARG A 134 2.94 2.63 -1.51
C ARG A 134 3.93 1.49 -1.74
N ALA A 135 4.73 1.56 -2.80
CA ALA A 135 5.74 0.55 -3.09
C ALA A 135 6.78 0.44 -1.97
N ASP A 136 7.21 1.58 -1.42
CA ASP A 136 8.16 1.60 -0.30
C ASP A 136 7.56 0.91 0.94
N ARG A 137 6.26 1.14 1.21
CA ARG A 137 5.57 0.48 2.35
C ARG A 137 5.59 -1.03 2.23
N PHE A 138 5.30 -1.58 1.05
CA PHE A 138 5.32 -3.04 0.85
C PHE A 138 6.71 -3.62 1.10
N VAL A 139 7.74 -2.97 0.55
CA VAL A 139 9.13 -3.38 0.78
C VAL A 139 9.51 -3.28 2.27
N LEU A 140 9.16 -2.18 2.92
CA LEU A 140 9.45 -1.96 4.34
C LEU A 140 8.71 -2.97 5.24
N ILE A 141 7.46 -3.33 4.92
CA ILE A 141 6.69 -4.36 5.64
C ILE A 141 7.40 -5.72 5.51
N ILE A 142 7.77 -6.11 4.29
CA ILE A 142 8.48 -7.36 4.04
C ILE A 142 9.78 -7.39 4.84
N LEU A 143 10.58 -6.33 4.78
CA LEU A 143 11.86 -6.24 5.49
C LEU A 143 11.67 -6.30 7.01
N ALA A 144 10.72 -5.54 7.57
CA ALA A 144 10.47 -5.52 9.01
C ALA A 144 10.03 -6.90 9.53
N VAL A 145 9.13 -7.57 8.80
CA VAL A 145 8.66 -8.91 9.16
C VAL A 145 9.80 -9.94 9.04
N LEU A 146 10.62 -9.88 7.98
CA LEU A 146 11.78 -10.77 7.82
C LEU A 146 12.82 -10.54 8.92
N ILE A 147 13.07 -9.31 9.33
CA ILE A 147 13.96 -8.99 10.46
C ILE A 147 13.38 -9.59 11.75
N ASP A 148 12.08 -9.40 11.98
CA ASP A 148 11.42 -9.91 13.17
C ASP A 148 11.49 -11.44 13.29
N ILE A 149 11.22 -12.16 12.19
CA ILE A 149 11.32 -13.63 12.14
C ILE A 149 12.75 -14.10 12.36
N SER A 150 13.74 -13.43 11.73
CA SER A 150 15.12 -13.95 11.64
C SER A 150 15.94 -13.61 12.87
N ILE A 151 15.80 -12.41 13.43
CA ILE A 151 16.71 -11.85 14.42
C ILE A 151 16.00 -11.55 15.75
N LYS A 152 14.67 -11.39 15.73
CA LYS A 152 13.84 -11.00 16.87
C LYS A 152 14.40 -9.78 17.62
N VAL A 153 14.83 -8.76 16.85
CA VAL A 153 15.41 -7.54 17.39
C VAL A 153 14.35 -6.70 18.08
N THR A 154 14.60 -6.38 19.34
CA THR A 154 13.84 -5.35 20.08
C THR A 154 14.73 -4.13 20.34
N ILE A 155 14.23 -2.95 19.99
CA ILE A 155 14.88 -1.67 20.29
C ILE A 155 14.01 -0.91 21.28
N GLY A 156 14.46 -0.81 22.53
CA GLY A 156 13.63 -0.34 23.62
C GLY A 156 12.44 -1.29 23.87
N PRO A 157 11.20 -0.79 23.95
CA PRO A 157 10.03 -1.62 24.23
C PRO A 157 9.40 -2.25 22.98
N PHE A 158 9.95 -2.05 21.77
CA PHE A 158 9.30 -2.36 20.52
C PHE A 158 10.12 -3.31 19.63
N ASP A 159 9.42 -4.21 18.93
CA ASP A 159 9.94 -5.05 17.85
C ASP A 159 10.08 -4.27 16.53
N ALA A 160 10.65 -4.92 15.51
CA ALA A 160 10.88 -4.31 14.20
C ALA A 160 9.56 -3.90 13.51
N ILE A 161 8.49 -4.69 13.68
CA ILE A 161 7.18 -4.42 13.09
C ILE A 161 6.54 -3.19 13.74
N THR A 162 6.63 -3.06 15.05
CA THR A 162 6.12 -1.88 15.77
C THR A 162 6.87 -0.61 15.37
N TRP A 163 8.19 -0.67 15.21
CA TRP A 163 8.96 0.47 14.70
C TRP A 163 8.58 0.85 13.28
N LEU A 164 8.33 -0.14 12.41
CA LEU A 164 7.78 0.12 11.08
C LEU A 164 6.42 0.84 11.17
N LEU A 165 5.50 0.37 12.01
CA LEU A 165 4.19 1.00 12.19
C LEU A 165 4.33 2.47 12.66
N ILE A 166 5.25 2.77 13.57
CA ILE A 166 5.57 4.13 14.01
C ILE A 166 6.10 4.96 12.82
N LEU A 167 7.02 4.41 12.03
CA LEU A 167 7.57 5.08 10.86
C LEU A 167 6.46 5.41 9.84
N VAL A 168 5.56 4.46 9.56
CA VAL A 168 4.42 4.67 8.65
C VAL A 168 3.43 5.68 9.22
N ALA A 169 3.17 5.65 10.53
CA ALA A 169 2.29 6.60 11.21
C ALA A 169 2.82 8.03 11.07
N VAL A 170 4.07 8.26 11.47
CA VAL A 170 4.71 9.58 11.42
C VAL A 170 4.88 10.04 9.97
N GLY A 171 5.44 9.18 9.11
CA GLY A 171 5.71 9.49 7.69
C GLY A 171 4.44 9.79 6.90
N GLY A 172 3.35 9.06 7.16
CA GLY A 172 2.05 9.30 6.52
C GLY A 172 1.47 10.67 6.87
N HIS A 173 1.37 11.00 8.15
CA HIS A 173 0.86 12.30 8.57
C HIS A 173 1.76 13.46 8.14
N MET A 174 3.08 13.31 8.23
CA MET A 174 4.02 14.32 7.73
C MET A 174 3.85 14.55 6.23
N THR A 175 3.71 13.49 5.44
CA THR A 175 3.46 13.62 4.00
C THR A 175 2.14 14.33 3.71
N ALA A 176 1.07 14.00 4.43
CA ALA A 176 -0.22 14.68 4.28
C ALA A 176 -0.12 16.18 4.58
N ILE A 177 0.56 16.56 5.67
CA ILE A 177 0.80 17.96 6.04
C ILE A 177 1.66 18.68 4.98
N GLN A 178 2.71 18.03 4.48
CA GLN A 178 3.58 18.60 3.44
C GLN A 178 2.80 18.87 2.14
N ARG A 179 1.97 17.90 1.68
CA ARG A 179 1.13 18.07 0.49
C ARG A 179 0.14 19.21 0.67
N PHE A 180 -0.54 19.25 1.81
CA PHE A 180 -1.47 20.33 2.14
C PHE A 180 -0.78 21.70 2.11
N GLY A 181 0.36 21.84 2.82
CA GLY A 181 1.07 23.11 2.87
C GLY A 181 1.67 23.56 1.54
N LYS A 182 2.03 22.60 0.65
CA LYS A 182 2.46 22.92 -0.72
C LYS A 182 1.29 23.44 -1.56
N ALA A 183 0.19 22.70 -1.59
CA ALA A 183 -1.01 23.09 -2.34
C ALA A 183 -1.58 24.43 -1.85
N TRP A 184 -1.60 24.67 -0.54
CA TRP A 184 -2.04 25.94 0.03
C TRP A 184 -1.25 27.12 -0.55
N ARG A 185 0.08 27.03 -0.59
CA ARG A 185 0.94 28.07 -1.16
C ARG A 185 0.76 28.25 -2.66
N GLU A 186 0.45 27.19 -3.41
CA GLU A 186 0.17 27.27 -4.85
C GLU A 186 -1.18 27.95 -5.14
N MET A 187 -2.14 27.88 -4.21
CA MET A 187 -3.45 28.53 -4.31
C MET A 187 -3.40 30.04 -3.99
N GLU A 188 -2.38 30.49 -3.27
CA GLU A 188 -2.19 31.91 -2.91
C GLU A 188 -1.46 32.72 -3.99
N ASN A 189 -0.84 32.04 -4.99
CA ASN A 189 -0.11 32.66 -6.11
C ASN A 189 -0.89 32.61 -7.41
#